data_f65f21a4ded85ff344896b873f9a1b1d
#
_entry.id   f65f21a4ded85ff344896b873f9a1b1d
#
_cell.length_a   1.000
_cell.length_b   1.000
_cell.length_c   1.000
_cell.angle_alpha   90.00
_cell.angle_beta   90.00
_cell.angle_gamma   90.00
#
_symmetry.space_group_name_H-M   'P 1'
#
loop_
_entity.id
_entity.type
_entity.pdbx_description
1 polymer ?
#
loop_
_entity_poly.entity_id
_entity_poly.type
_entity_poly.pdbx_seq_one_letter_code
_entity_poly.pdbx_strand_id
1 'polypeptide(L)'
;APLALSLGAVARINPAGPGRRVATEVFGFGRMPLAFSARCFTARHHRLSKDQCEFRCRDDADGLLLKTGEGQPFLALNGIQTQSAALQCLIGAGMALRMAGVAALRLSPCGEGFARVTELFHAVYNQGLPASEALAELRRLPLPGALVDGFAHRQPGLQEVAA
;
A
#
# COMPACT_ATOMS: atom_id res chain seq x y z
N ALA A 1 2.97 12.45 0.77
CA ALA A 1 2.19 12.59 2.01
C ALA A 1 2.47 11.41 2.94
N PRO A 2 2.38 11.56 4.27
CA PRO A 2 2.45 10.44 5.21
C PRO A 2 1.39 9.38 4.90
N LEU A 3 1.73 8.10 5.13
CA LEU A 3 0.95 6.95 4.66
C LEU A 3 -0.44 6.82 5.29
N ALA A 4 -0.58 7.21 6.56
CA ALA A 4 -1.82 7.06 7.33
C ALA A 4 -2.72 8.32 7.30
N LEU A 5 -2.51 9.24 6.35
CA LEU A 5 -3.37 10.41 6.23
C LEU A 5 -4.67 10.08 5.52
N SER A 6 -5.79 10.58 6.08
CA SER A 6 -7.07 10.57 5.38
C SER A 6 -7.04 11.53 4.18
N LEU A 7 -7.87 11.27 3.18
CA LEU A 7 -7.99 12.13 1.99
C LEU A 7 -8.32 13.59 2.36
N GLY A 8 -9.16 13.81 3.37
CA GLY A 8 -9.43 15.16 3.89
C GLY A 8 -8.23 15.85 4.54
N ALA A 9 -7.30 15.09 5.13
CA ALA A 9 -6.05 15.64 5.64
C ALA A 9 -5.09 15.99 4.50
N VAL A 10 -5.03 15.14 3.45
CA VAL A 10 -4.24 15.41 2.25
C VAL A 10 -4.70 16.71 1.56
N ALA A 11 -6.02 16.93 1.44
CA ALA A 11 -6.58 18.15 0.86
C ALA A 11 -6.13 19.42 1.61
N ARG A 12 -5.91 19.36 2.93
CA ARG A 12 -5.42 20.50 3.71
C ARG A 12 -3.93 20.82 3.54
N ILE A 13 -3.14 19.88 3.04
CA ILE A 13 -1.70 20.11 2.74
C ILE A 13 -1.56 21.07 1.56
N ASN A 14 -2.50 21.02 0.62
CA ASN A 14 -2.46 21.77 -0.63
C ASN A 14 -3.80 22.48 -0.87
N PRO A 15 -4.18 23.43 0.01
CA PRO A 15 -5.47 24.08 -0.08
C PRO A 15 -5.65 24.81 -1.41
N ALA A 16 -6.88 24.86 -1.90
CA ALA A 16 -7.22 25.67 -3.06
C ALA A 16 -7.00 27.15 -2.76
N GLY A 17 -6.34 27.89 -3.68
CA GLY A 17 -6.10 29.33 -3.54
C GLY A 17 -4.86 29.79 -4.29
N PRO A 18 -4.61 31.12 -4.32
CA PRO A 18 -3.39 31.67 -4.87
C PRO A 18 -2.22 31.32 -3.94
N GLY A 19 -1.20 30.69 -4.48
CA GLY A 19 0.01 30.36 -3.74
C GLY A 19 0.81 29.25 -4.43
N ARG A 20 2.02 29.00 -3.88
CA ARG A 20 2.87 27.91 -4.39
C ARG A 20 2.28 26.57 -4.02
N ARG A 21 1.82 25.80 -5.01
CA ARG A 21 1.37 24.43 -4.82
C ARG A 21 2.58 23.48 -4.79
N VAL A 22 2.56 22.56 -3.84
CA VAL A 22 3.54 21.47 -3.76
C VAL A 22 2.94 20.25 -4.45
N ALA A 23 3.68 19.61 -5.36
CA ALA A 23 3.26 18.34 -5.93
C ALA A 23 3.11 17.30 -4.82
N THR A 24 1.90 16.78 -4.65
CA THR A 24 1.57 15.85 -3.59
C THR A 24 1.48 14.43 -4.15
N GLU A 25 2.31 13.54 -3.63
CA GLU A 25 2.25 12.11 -3.89
C GLU A 25 1.56 11.40 -2.74
N VAL A 26 0.67 10.45 -3.05
CA VAL A 26 -0.04 9.61 -2.07
C VAL A 26 0.26 8.15 -2.36
N PHE A 27 0.38 7.34 -1.30
CA PHE A 27 0.58 5.90 -1.41
C PHE A 27 -0.73 5.24 -1.85
N GLY A 28 -0.79 4.81 -3.10
CA GLY A 28 -2.01 4.34 -3.76
C GLY A 28 -2.19 2.83 -3.72
N PHE A 29 -1.09 2.05 -3.71
CA PHE A 29 -1.17 0.59 -3.70
C PHE A 29 0.04 -0.04 -3.03
N GLY A 30 -0.20 -1.15 -2.31
CA GLY A 30 0.80 -2.06 -1.77
C GLY A 30 0.79 -2.18 -0.25
N ARG A 31 1.73 -2.94 0.30
CA ARG A 31 1.93 -3.04 1.75
C ARG A 31 2.48 -1.73 2.29
N MET A 32 1.78 -1.17 3.26
CA MET A 32 2.21 0.09 3.89
C MET A 32 3.44 -0.16 4.76
N PRO A 33 4.55 0.57 4.57
CA PRO A 33 5.69 0.53 5.46
C PRO A 33 5.32 1.22 6.80
N LEU A 34 5.23 0.45 7.87
CA LEU A 34 4.77 0.92 9.18
C LEU A 34 5.93 1.31 10.09
N ALA A 35 7.02 0.52 10.08
CA ALA A 35 8.17 0.76 10.92
C ALA A 35 9.46 0.18 10.31
N PHE A 36 10.59 0.71 10.77
CA PHE A 36 11.92 0.19 10.48
C PHE A 36 12.60 -0.25 11.76
N SER A 37 13.29 -1.38 11.73
CA SER A 37 14.07 -1.92 12.84
C SER A 37 15.56 -1.81 12.55
N ALA A 38 16.35 -1.53 13.57
CA ALA A 38 17.81 -1.65 13.49
C ALA A 38 18.28 -3.10 13.27
N ARG A 39 17.43 -4.08 13.59
CA ARG A 39 17.70 -5.51 13.40
C ARG A 39 16.90 -6.05 12.22
N CYS A 40 17.55 -6.89 11.41
CA CYS A 40 16.88 -7.60 10.31
C CYS A 40 16.07 -8.77 10.86
N PHE A 41 14.75 -8.70 10.72
CA PHE A 41 13.86 -9.77 11.18
C PHE A 41 14.05 -11.05 10.38
N THR A 42 14.28 -10.96 9.06
CA THR A 42 14.51 -12.14 8.20
C THR A 42 15.80 -12.85 8.58
N ALA A 43 16.92 -12.13 8.76
CA ALA A 43 18.17 -12.76 9.21
C ALA A 43 17.98 -13.45 10.55
N ARG A 44 17.29 -12.82 11.51
CA ARG A 44 17.00 -13.41 12.81
C ARG A 44 16.12 -14.66 12.72
N HIS A 45 15.12 -14.65 11.85
CA HIS A 45 14.28 -15.83 11.59
C HIS A 45 15.11 -17.02 11.13
N HIS A 46 16.07 -16.80 10.24
CA HIS A 46 17.00 -17.82 9.74
C HIS A 46 18.22 -18.06 10.65
N ARG A 47 18.27 -17.43 11.85
CA ARG A 47 19.39 -17.53 12.80
C ARG A 47 20.74 -17.09 12.23
N LEU A 48 20.72 -16.15 11.31
CA LEU A 48 21.91 -15.57 10.65
C LEU A 48 22.28 -14.23 11.30
N SER A 49 23.57 -13.88 11.28
CA SER A 49 24.00 -12.53 11.57
C SER A 49 23.61 -11.58 10.44
N LYS A 50 23.48 -10.27 10.73
CA LYS A 50 23.12 -9.27 9.73
C LYS A 50 24.15 -9.23 8.58
N ASP A 51 25.40 -9.39 8.90
CA ASP A 51 26.52 -9.30 7.94
C ASP A 51 26.70 -10.60 7.10
N GLN A 52 26.03 -11.68 7.49
CA GLN A 52 26.06 -12.97 6.82
C GLN A 52 24.65 -13.46 6.48
N CYS A 53 23.75 -12.54 6.17
CA CYS A 53 22.34 -12.85 5.99
C CYS A 53 22.02 -13.53 4.64
N GLU A 54 22.99 -13.58 3.71
CA GLU A 54 22.84 -14.19 2.37
C GLU A 54 21.65 -13.64 1.58
N PHE A 55 21.12 -12.48 1.99
CA PHE A 55 19.92 -11.87 1.42
C PHE A 55 18.69 -12.79 1.40
N ARG A 56 18.50 -13.58 2.46
CA ARG A 56 17.37 -14.51 2.61
C ARG A 56 15.98 -13.85 2.47
N CYS A 57 15.88 -12.54 2.58
CA CYS A 57 14.64 -11.80 2.29
C CYS A 57 14.19 -11.91 0.82
N ARG A 58 15.03 -12.42 -0.08
CA ARG A 58 14.63 -12.71 -1.46
C ARG A 58 13.77 -13.96 -1.59
N ASP A 59 13.88 -14.88 -0.62
CA ASP A 59 13.12 -16.13 -0.62
C ASP A 59 11.64 -15.87 -0.37
N ASP A 60 11.34 -14.75 0.32
CA ASP A 60 9.99 -14.28 0.63
C ASP A 60 9.76 -12.90 0.00
N ALA A 61 9.43 -12.86 -1.29
CA ALA A 61 9.28 -11.62 -2.06
C ALA A 61 8.31 -10.62 -1.43
N ASP A 62 7.23 -11.12 -0.81
CA ASP A 62 6.21 -10.30 -0.12
C ASP A 62 6.39 -10.25 1.39
N GLY A 63 7.54 -10.73 1.90
CA GLY A 63 7.88 -10.77 3.31
C GLY A 63 7.23 -11.91 4.10
N LEU A 64 7.73 -12.13 5.31
CA LEU A 64 7.23 -13.14 6.25
C LEU A 64 5.92 -12.66 6.88
N LEU A 65 4.81 -13.34 6.61
CA LEU A 65 3.51 -12.98 7.16
C LEU A 65 3.39 -13.43 8.63
N LEU A 66 3.19 -12.47 9.52
CA LEU A 66 2.79 -12.70 10.90
C LEU A 66 1.26 -12.76 11.01
N LYS A 67 0.79 -13.69 11.82
CA LYS A 67 -0.63 -13.86 12.15
C LYS A 67 -0.84 -13.67 13.64
N THR A 68 -2.06 -13.27 14.02
CA THR A 68 -2.52 -13.26 15.42
C THR A 68 -2.66 -14.69 15.96
N GLY A 69 -2.92 -14.83 17.26
CA GLY A 69 -3.21 -16.12 17.88
C GLY A 69 -4.44 -16.83 17.28
N GLU A 70 -5.38 -16.06 16.72
CA GLU A 70 -6.59 -16.55 16.04
C GLU A 70 -6.34 -16.83 14.54
N GLY A 71 -5.10 -16.69 14.07
CA GLY A 71 -4.71 -17.00 12.70
C GLY A 71 -4.97 -15.87 11.68
N GLN A 72 -5.37 -14.67 12.13
CA GLN A 72 -5.62 -13.54 11.24
C GLN A 72 -4.31 -12.90 10.77
N PRO A 73 -4.17 -12.55 9.48
CA PRO A 73 -3.03 -11.78 8.98
C PRO A 73 -2.89 -10.45 9.74
N PHE A 74 -1.71 -10.16 10.28
CA PHE A 74 -1.47 -8.97 11.11
C PHE A 74 -0.40 -8.05 10.52
N LEU A 75 0.80 -8.56 10.28
CA LEU A 75 1.94 -7.80 9.73
C LEU A 75 2.70 -8.64 8.72
N ALA A 76 3.46 -8.00 7.85
CA ALA A 76 4.50 -8.63 7.04
C ALA A 76 5.88 -8.07 7.42
N LEU A 77 6.84 -8.95 7.65
CA LEU A 77 8.23 -8.60 7.98
C LEU A 77 9.10 -8.82 6.75
N ASN A 78 9.69 -7.75 6.24
CA ASN A 78 10.59 -7.83 5.09
C ASN A 78 11.93 -7.18 5.44
N GLY A 79 12.92 -8.01 5.72
CA GLY A 79 14.23 -7.54 6.15
C GLY A 79 14.15 -6.74 7.46
N ILE A 80 14.44 -5.44 7.38
CA ILE A 80 14.33 -4.50 8.51
C ILE A 80 12.97 -3.80 8.58
N GLN A 81 12.09 -4.03 7.62
CA GLN A 81 10.84 -3.32 7.50
C GLN A 81 9.67 -4.14 8.05
N THR A 82 8.85 -3.50 8.87
CA THR A 82 7.53 -3.99 9.26
C THR A 82 6.50 -3.32 8.38
N GLN A 83 5.67 -4.13 7.72
CA GLN A 83 4.66 -3.67 6.77
C GLN A 83 3.26 -4.13 7.20
N SER A 84 2.22 -3.54 6.62
CA SER A 84 0.85 -4.03 6.78
C SER A 84 0.70 -5.43 6.16
N ALA A 85 -0.12 -6.28 6.78
CA ALA A 85 -0.48 -7.57 6.18
C ALA A 85 -1.40 -7.41 4.96
N ALA A 86 -2.30 -6.43 5.01
CA ALA A 86 -3.17 -6.07 3.90
C ALA A 86 -2.48 -5.08 2.94
N LEU A 87 -3.00 -5.01 1.72
CA LEU A 87 -2.54 -4.09 0.67
C LEU A 87 -3.44 -2.85 0.65
N GLN A 88 -2.89 -1.69 0.92
CA GLN A 88 -3.58 -0.44 0.60
C GLN A 88 -3.96 -0.42 -0.88
N CYS A 89 -5.19 -0.03 -1.20
CA CYS A 89 -5.65 0.09 -2.58
C CYS A 89 -6.60 1.29 -2.74
N LEU A 90 -6.12 2.36 -3.33
CA LEU A 90 -6.91 3.58 -3.56
C LEU A 90 -7.45 3.67 -4.99
N ILE A 91 -7.65 2.55 -5.68
CA ILE A 91 -8.12 2.56 -7.07
C ILE A 91 -9.51 3.21 -7.20
N GLY A 92 -10.36 3.05 -6.18
CA GLY A 92 -11.69 3.66 -6.12
C GLY A 92 -11.73 5.13 -5.71
N ALA A 93 -10.62 5.68 -5.21
CA ALA A 93 -10.59 7.02 -4.60
C ALA A 93 -10.36 8.16 -5.60
N GLY A 94 -10.47 7.92 -6.92
CA GLY A 94 -10.04 8.85 -7.97
C GLY A 94 -10.61 10.26 -7.87
N MET A 95 -11.92 10.40 -7.64
CA MET A 95 -12.55 11.71 -7.48
C MET A 95 -12.01 12.45 -6.26
N ALA A 96 -11.96 11.79 -5.10
CA ALA A 96 -11.50 12.38 -3.85
C ALA A 96 -10.01 12.79 -3.91
N LEU A 97 -9.16 12.00 -4.56
CA LEU A 97 -7.75 12.31 -4.78
C LEU A 97 -7.56 13.52 -5.69
N ARG A 98 -8.34 13.63 -6.78
CA ARG A 98 -8.30 14.81 -7.66
C ARG A 98 -8.76 16.05 -6.91
N MET A 99 -9.86 15.99 -6.16
CA MET A 99 -10.33 17.10 -5.33
C MET A 99 -9.33 17.51 -4.25
N ALA A 100 -8.57 16.55 -3.71
CA ALA A 100 -7.50 16.80 -2.76
C ALA A 100 -6.22 17.36 -3.41
N GLY A 101 -6.19 17.54 -4.74
CA GLY A 101 -5.04 18.09 -5.47
C GLY A 101 -3.84 17.15 -5.53
N VAL A 102 -4.07 15.83 -5.45
CA VAL A 102 -3.01 14.82 -5.56
C VAL A 102 -2.47 14.78 -6.99
N ALA A 103 -1.15 14.92 -7.12
CA ALA A 103 -0.46 14.96 -8.41
C ALA A 103 -0.01 13.57 -8.87
N ALA A 104 0.31 12.67 -7.95
CA ALA A 104 0.82 11.34 -8.26
C ALA A 104 0.40 10.29 -7.22
N LEU A 105 0.27 9.06 -7.69
CA LEU A 105 0.11 7.88 -6.83
C LEU A 105 1.37 7.05 -6.86
N ARG A 106 1.82 6.64 -5.69
CA ARG A 106 2.89 5.66 -5.56
C ARG A 106 2.28 4.27 -5.47
N LEU A 107 2.71 3.38 -6.37
CA LEU A 107 2.39 1.96 -6.32
C LEU A 107 3.64 1.20 -5.86
N SER A 108 3.51 0.45 -4.77
CA SER A 108 4.59 -0.39 -4.25
C SER A 108 4.48 -1.80 -4.84
N PRO A 109 5.57 -2.36 -5.37
CA PRO A 109 5.52 -3.68 -5.99
C PRO A 109 5.19 -4.79 -4.98
N CYS A 110 4.61 -5.87 -5.50
CA CYS A 110 4.43 -7.16 -4.85
C CYS A 110 4.98 -8.27 -5.76
N GLY A 111 5.13 -9.49 -5.22
CA GLY A 111 5.77 -10.59 -5.92
C GLY A 111 5.07 -10.99 -7.20
N GLU A 112 3.73 -11.08 -7.17
CA GLU A 112 2.92 -11.47 -8.32
C GLU A 112 1.84 -10.44 -8.65
N GLY A 113 1.42 -10.40 -9.92
CA GLY A 113 0.32 -9.56 -10.39
C GLY A 113 0.61 -8.07 -10.53
N PHE A 114 1.77 -7.56 -10.09
CA PHE A 114 2.04 -6.12 -10.01
C PHE A 114 2.00 -5.39 -11.37
N ALA A 115 2.44 -6.02 -12.45
CA ALA A 115 2.32 -5.43 -13.78
C ALA A 115 0.86 -5.12 -14.11
N ARG A 116 -0.03 -6.09 -13.87
CA ARG A 116 -1.47 -5.90 -14.10
C ARG A 116 -2.09 -4.86 -13.17
N VAL A 117 -1.66 -4.79 -11.90
CA VAL A 117 -2.05 -3.70 -10.99
C VAL A 117 -1.73 -2.34 -11.59
N THR A 118 -0.52 -2.16 -12.11
CA THR A 118 -0.08 -0.90 -12.71
C THR A 118 -0.92 -0.51 -13.92
N GLU A 119 -1.23 -1.47 -14.80
CA GLU A 119 -2.10 -1.27 -15.96
C GLU A 119 -3.51 -0.84 -15.54
N LEU A 120 -4.10 -1.50 -14.55
CA LEU A 120 -5.43 -1.17 -14.05
C LEU A 120 -5.48 0.22 -13.42
N PHE A 121 -4.50 0.59 -12.61
CA PHE A 121 -4.39 1.94 -12.07
C PHE A 121 -4.25 2.96 -13.20
N HIS A 122 -3.41 2.69 -14.21
CA HIS A 122 -3.27 3.57 -15.36
C HIS A 122 -4.60 3.71 -16.13
N ALA A 123 -5.31 2.61 -16.38
CA ALA A 123 -6.59 2.61 -17.08
C ALA A 123 -7.66 3.42 -16.33
N VAL A 124 -7.76 3.24 -15.00
CA VAL A 124 -8.74 4.00 -14.19
C VAL A 124 -8.41 5.48 -14.14
N TYR A 125 -7.16 5.85 -13.88
CA TYR A 125 -6.79 7.24 -13.64
C TYR A 125 -6.57 8.06 -14.90
N ASN A 126 -6.20 7.43 -16.02
CA ASN A 126 -5.80 8.11 -17.25
C ASN A 126 -6.65 7.77 -18.47
N GLN A 127 -7.40 6.65 -18.47
CA GLN A 127 -8.15 6.18 -19.64
C GLN A 127 -9.66 6.07 -19.39
N GLY A 128 -10.12 6.33 -18.16
CA GLY A 128 -11.55 6.36 -17.84
C GLY A 128 -12.19 4.99 -17.58
N LEU A 129 -11.39 3.93 -17.34
CA LEU A 129 -11.95 2.64 -16.93
C LEU A 129 -12.70 2.82 -15.59
N PRO A 130 -13.93 2.26 -15.44
CA PRO A 130 -14.64 2.27 -14.16
C PRO A 130 -13.82 1.60 -13.05
N ALA A 131 -13.68 2.27 -11.90
CA ALA A 131 -12.91 1.74 -10.78
C ALA A 131 -13.49 0.42 -10.24
N SER A 132 -14.80 0.23 -10.30
CA SER A 132 -15.48 -1.03 -9.91
C SER A 132 -15.05 -2.23 -10.77
N GLU A 133 -14.87 -2.02 -12.08
CA GLU A 133 -14.38 -3.07 -12.99
C GLU A 133 -12.92 -3.44 -12.66
N ALA A 134 -12.10 -2.42 -12.51
CA ALA A 134 -10.69 -2.62 -12.14
C ALA A 134 -10.54 -3.30 -10.77
N LEU A 135 -11.34 -2.92 -9.77
CA LEU A 135 -11.34 -3.54 -8.45
C LEU A 135 -11.79 -5.01 -8.51
N ALA A 136 -12.82 -5.32 -9.32
CA ALA A 136 -13.26 -6.69 -9.52
C ALA A 136 -12.16 -7.57 -10.15
N GLU A 137 -11.36 -7.00 -11.04
CA GLU A 137 -10.21 -7.69 -11.61
C GLU A 137 -9.06 -7.83 -10.62
N LEU A 138 -8.72 -6.77 -9.88
CA LEU A 138 -7.68 -6.82 -8.84
C LEU A 138 -7.95 -7.93 -7.81
N ARG A 139 -9.22 -8.13 -7.41
CA ARG A 139 -9.62 -9.19 -6.49
C ARG A 139 -9.41 -10.63 -7.01
N ARG A 140 -9.22 -10.79 -8.31
CA ARG A 140 -8.93 -12.09 -8.96
C ARG A 140 -7.44 -12.35 -9.13
N LEU A 141 -6.60 -11.34 -8.96
CA LEU A 141 -5.16 -11.49 -9.09
C LEU A 141 -4.58 -12.23 -7.86
N PRO A 142 -3.49 -12.97 -8.04
CA PRO A 142 -2.79 -13.66 -6.95
C PRO A 142 -2.00 -12.66 -6.09
N LEU A 143 -2.69 -11.72 -5.46
CA LEU A 143 -2.08 -10.71 -4.63
C LEU A 143 -1.76 -11.25 -3.22
N PRO A 144 -0.69 -10.78 -2.56
CA PRO A 144 -0.22 -11.34 -1.29
C PRO A 144 -1.02 -10.90 -0.06
N GLY A 145 -2.20 -10.31 -0.23
CA GLY A 145 -3.05 -9.86 0.87
C GLY A 145 -4.37 -9.26 0.43
N ALA A 146 -5.28 -9.06 1.38
CA ALA A 146 -6.56 -8.40 1.15
C ALA A 146 -6.36 -6.93 0.76
N LEU A 147 -7.25 -6.40 -0.08
CA LEU A 147 -7.27 -4.99 -0.49
C LEU A 147 -8.03 -4.17 0.56
N VAL A 148 -7.43 -3.09 1.05
CA VAL A 148 -7.99 -2.21 2.08
C VAL A 148 -7.74 -0.73 1.74
N ASP A 149 -8.61 0.16 2.23
CA ASP A 149 -8.47 1.61 2.08
C ASP A 149 -8.90 2.40 3.32
N GLY A 150 -9.13 1.73 4.45
CA GLY A 150 -9.70 2.29 5.67
C GLY A 150 -9.07 3.61 6.12
N PHE A 151 -7.75 3.76 6.08
CA PHE A 151 -7.08 5.01 6.47
C PHE A 151 -7.50 6.22 5.63
N ALA A 152 -7.74 6.02 4.33
CA ALA A 152 -8.21 7.09 3.46
C ALA A 152 -9.56 7.67 3.94
N HIS A 153 -10.38 6.84 4.55
CA HIS A 153 -11.74 7.14 5.02
C HIS A 153 -11.85 7.33 6.53
N ARG A 154 -10.71 7.45 7.26
CA ARG A 154 -10.66 7.56 8.73
C ARG A 154 -11.21 6.33 9.46
N GLN A 155 -11.10 5.17 8.84
CA GLN A 155 -11.46 3.89 9.40
C GLN A 155 -10.20 3.09 9.78
N PRO A 156 -10.32 2.02 10.56
CA PRO A 156 -9.20 1.11 10.82
C PRO A 156 -8.54 0.65 9.53
N GLY A 157 -7.20 0.62 9.50
CA GLY A 157 -6.43 0.34 8.30
C GLY A 157 -6.59 -1.06 7.71
N LEU A 158 -7.21 -1.99 8.44
CA LEU A 158 -7.54 -3.35 7.96
C LEU A 158 -8.94 -3.44 7.35
N GLN A 159 -9.71 -2.36 7.37
CA GLN A 159 -11.08 -2.35 6.87
C GLN A 159 -11.10 -1.96 5.41
N GLU A 160 -11.73 -2.81 4.59
CA GLU A 160 -12.09 -2.48 3.22
C GLU A 160 -13.36 -1.60 3.26
N VAL A 161 -13.30 -0.47 2.60
CA VAL A 161 -14.45 0.37 2.36
C VAL A 161 -14.95 0.06 0.96
N ALA A 162 -16.20 -0.38 0.86
CA ALA A 162 -16.82 -0.62 -0.42
C ALA A 162 -16.81 0.65 -1.27
N ALA A 163 -16.33 0.53 -2.50
CA ALA A 163 -16.34 1.61 -3.49
C ALA A 163 -17.76 1.89 -3.98
#